data_b2dd7d8d9bff58c8e8ccf87de03187bd
#
_entry.id   b2dd7d8d9bff58c8e8ccf87de03187bd
#
_cell.length_a   1.000
_cell.length_b   1.000
_cell.length_c   1.000
_cell.angle_alpha   90.00
_cell.angle_beta   90.00
_cell.angle_gamma   90.00
#
_symmetry.space_group_name_H-M   'P 1'
#
loop_
_entity.id
_entity.type
_entity.pdbx_description
1 polymer ?
#
loop_
_entity_poly.entity_id
_entity_poly.type
_entity_poly.pdbx_seq_one_letter_code
_entity_poly.pdbx_strand_id
1 'polypeptide(L)'
;MAVAALEQEILILRKRRQLYSLIGLLLVVAVLVSGFSKSNEMNSGGFLQGLSKFFDYPGEIVAEAWQAGPAFFGLILTFVPAMLETLNIAAVATLLGGAMAVVLAMASTRNVDSWGPLIPVVRRIMDITRAFPELIIALFLIFVLGSSPVPAMIAVAVHTAGALGKLFSEVNENIDRKPIEGLSACGASWLQRIRYAVMPQVAPNYLSYFLLRLEINVRASAILGFVGAGGIGQELRRTIGWGQGAGDETAAIFVLLFCTIMMIDQVSSYLRGKLVGSGRAH
;
A
#
# COMPACT_ATOMS: atom_id res chain seq x y z
N MET A 1 50.38 -12.42 30.88
CA MET A 1 50.74 -12.33 29.44
C MET A 1 49.53 -12.52 28.53
N ALA A 2 48.71 -13.54 28.69
CA ALA A 2 47.52 -13.74 27.80
C ALA A 2 46.50 -12.62 27.84
N VAL A 3 46.19 -12.01 28.99
CA VAL A 3 45.23 -10.91 29.15
C VAL A 3 45.73 -9.65 28.44
N ALA A 4 46.99 -9.29 28.53
CA ALA A 4 47.56 -8.13 27.87
C ALA A 4 47.58 -8.28 26.34
N ALA A 5 47.77 -9.50 25.82
CA ALA A 5 47.69 -9.77 24.38
C ALA A 5 46.23 -9.65 23.87
N LEU A 6 45.27 -10.11 24.65
CA LEU A 6 43.84 -9.98 24.32
C LEU A 6 43.38 -8.51 24.31
N GLU A 7 43.82 -7.70 25.27
CA GLU A 7 43.55 -6.27 25.33
C GLU A 7 44.10 -5.52 24.12
N GLN A 8 45.33 -5.85 23.70
CA GLN A 8 45.92 -5.25 22.49
C GLN A 8 45.14 -5.64 21.23
N GLU A 9 44.72 -6.88 21.11
CA GLU A 9 43.92 -7.33 19.94
C GLU A 9 42.55 -6.64 19.89
N ILE A 10 41.88 -6.50 21.03
CA ILE A 10 40.61 -5.75 21.13
C ILE A 10 40.79 -4.27 20.74
N LEU A 11 41.89 -3.64 21.15
CA LEU A 11 42.16 -2.24 20.80
C LEU A 11 42.43 -2.08 19.29
N ILE A 12 43.14 -3.00 18.67
CA ILE A 12 43.39 -3.01 17.23
C ILE A 12 42.07 -3.19 16.46
N LEU A 13 41.21 -4.14 16.87
CA LEU A 13 39.92 -4.37 16.27
C LEU A 13 38.96 -3.15 16.41
N ARG A 14 38.99 -2.49 17.58
CA ARG A 14 38.23 -1.25 17.80
C ARG A 14 38.67 -0.12 16.86
N LYS A 15 39.98 0.11 16.75
CA LYS A 15 40.55 1.12 15.83
C LYS A 15 40.19 0.81 14.37
N ARG A 16 40.27 -0.44 13.96
CA ARG A 16 39.94 -0.89 12.62
C ARG A 16 38.44 -0.70 12.32
N ARG A 17 37.58 -1.04 13.29
CA ARG A 17 36.13 -0.80 13.20
C ARG A 17 35.80 0.69 13.10
N GLN A 18 36.45 1.55 13.89
CA GLN A 18 36.28 2.99 13.84
C GLN A 18 36.70 3.56 12.48
N LEU A 19 37.83 3.08 11.93
CA LEU A 19 38.32 3.50 10.61
C LEU A 19 37.33 3.10 9.51
N TYR A 20 36.83 1.86 9.50
CA TYR A 20 35.85 1.43 8.52
C TYR A 20 34.51 2.18 8.67
N SER A 21 34.12 2.46 9.90
CA SER A 21 32.91 3.26 10.18
C SER A 21 33.08 4.71 9.66
N LEU A 22 34.26 5.30 9.86
CA LEU A 22 34.58 6.63 9.36
C LEU A 22 34.61 6.67 7.81
N ILE A 23 35.24 5.69 7.18
CA ILE A 23 35.28 5.57 5.71
C ILE A 23 33.85 5.39 5.18
N GLY A 24 33.04 4.53 5.80
CA GLY A 24 31.64 4.35 5.42
C GLY A 24 30.84 5.64 5.55
N LEU A 25 31.03 6.37 6.66
CA LEU A 25 30.37 7.67 6.85
C LEU A 25 30.81 8.69 5.79
N LEU A 26 32.10 8.79 5.49
CA LEU A 26 32.61 9.71 4.46
C LEU A 26 32.08 9.37 3.07
N LEU A 27 31.97 8.08 2.73
CA LEU A 27 31.36 7.65 1.47
C LEU A 27 29.89 8.03 1.41
N VAL A 28 29.12 7.82 2.47
CA VAL A 28 27.71 8.22 2.53
C VAL A 28 27.58 9.73 2.37
N VAL A 29 28.38 10.51 3.10
CA VAL A 29 28.38 11.98 2.99
C VAL A 29 28.76 12.43 1.57
N ALA A 30 29.78 11.82 0.97
CA ALA A 30 30.20 12.16 -0.40
C ALA A 30 29.07 11.88 -1.42
N VAL A 31 28.38 10.74 -1.31
CA VAL A 31 27.23 10.40 -2.16
C VAL A 31 26.09 11.39 -1.96
N LEU A 32 25.77 11.74 -0.70
CA LEU A 32 24.71 12.70 -0.40
C LEU A 32 25.04 14.09 -0.95
N VAL A 33 26.27 14.58 -0.74
CA VAL A 33 26.70 15.91 -1.24
C VAL A 33 26.71 15.94 -2.76
N SER A 34 27.26 14.91 -3.42
CA SER A 34 27.31 14.87 -4.89
C SER A 34 25.89 14.74 -5.47
N GLY A 35 25.04 13.91 -4.89
CA GLY A 35 23.64 13.76 -5.31
C GLY A 35 22.84 15.05 -5.12
N PHE A 36 23.03 15.74 -3.99
CA PHE A 36 22.38 17.02 -3.73
C PHE A 36 22.85 18.12 -4.67
N SER A 37 24.19 18.22 -4.91
CA SER A 37 24.76 19.18 -5.85
C SER A 37 24.20 18.98 -7.25
N LYS A 38 24.15 17.72 -7.72
CA LYS A 38 23.60 17.40 -9.04
C LYS A 38 22.10 17.69 -9.14
N SER A 39 21.34 17.35 -8.11
CA SER A 39 19.91 17.65 -8.03
C SER A 39 19.65 19.16 -8.04
N ASN A 40 20.48 19.95 -7.34
CA ASN A 40 20.35 21.41 -7.28
C ASN A 40 20.71 22.08 -8.62
N GLU A 41 21.68 21.55 -9.37
CA GLU A 41 21.98 22.01 -10.74
C GLU A 41 20.80 21.79 -11.70
N MET A 42 20.07 20.69 -11.53
CA MET A 42 18.89 20.36 -12.36
C MET A 42 17.62 21.12 -11.94
N ASN A 43 17.63 21.73 -10.77
CA ASN A 43 16.49 22.47 -10.22
C ASN A 43 16.55 23.94 -10.63
N SER A 44 15.76 24.34 -11.61
CA SER A 44 15.71 25.70 -12.16
C SER A 44 15.34 26.79 -11.12
N GLY A 45 14.68 26.43 -10.01
CA GLY A 45 14.28 27.35 -8.94
C GLY A 45 15.29 27.47 -7.78
N GLY A 46 16.29 26.57 -7.71
CA GLY A 46 17.19 26.46 -6.55
C GLY A 46 16.52 25.95 -5.27
N PHE A 47 17.18 25.02 -4.58
CA PHE A 47 16.62 24.39 -3.38
C PHE A 47 16.34 25.40 -2.24
N LEU A 48 17.29 26.29 -1.99
CA LEU A 48 17.16 27.28 -0.90
C LEU A 48 16.04 28.30 -1.17
N GLN A 49 15.86 28.70 -2.44
CA GLN A 49 14.75 29.58 -2.82
C GLN A 49 13.40 28.87 -2.73
N GLY A 50 13.34 27.58 -3.11
CA GLY A 50 12.16 26.76 -2.92
C GLY A 50 11.81 26.56 -1.43
N LEU A 51 12.84 26.36 -0.60
CA LEU A 51 12.65 26.18 0.84
C LEU A 51 12.08 27.45 1.52
N SER A 52 12.51 28.64 1.11
CA SER A 52 11.95 29.90 1.64
C SER A 52 10.48 30.08 1.30
N LYS A 53 10.01 29.52 0.17
CA LYS A 53 8.61 29.57 -0.29
C LYS A 53 7.79 28.35 0.07
N PHE A 54 8.36 27.42 0.83
CA PHE A 54 7.73 26.13 1.11
C PHE A 54 6.38 26.26 1.80
N PHE A 55 6.22 27.29 2.66
CA PHE A 55 4.97 27.55 3.39
C PHE A 55 4.03 28.54 2.70
N ASP A 56 4.43 29.16 1.59
CA ASP A 56 3.61 30.16 0.91
C ASP A 56 2.32 29.54 0.37
N TYR A 57 2.41 28.46 -0.40
CA TYR A 57 1.24 27.78 -0.94
C TYR A 57 0.35 27.09 0.13
N PRO A 58 0.88 26.33 1.08
CA PRO A 58 0.06 25.87 2.20
C PRO A 58 -0.60 27.01 3.00
N GLY A 59 0.09 28.14 3.16
CA GLY A 59 -0.44 29.34 3.79
C GLY A 59 -1.62 29.95 3.00
N GLU A 60 -1.49 30.05 1.68
CA GLU A 60 -2.55 30.50 0.76
C GLU A 60 -3.79 29.61 0.89
N ILE A 61 -3.64 28.28 0.81
CA ILE A 61 -4.72 27.30 0.96
C ILE A 61 -5.47 27.49 2.29
N VAL A 62 -4.73 27.63 3.40
CA VAL A 62 -5.33 27.80 4.74
C VAL A 62 -6.02 29.16 4.85
N ALA A 63 -5.42 30.22 4.31
CA ALA A 63 -5.99 31.57 4.35
C ALA A 63 -7.31 31.66 3.55
N GLU A 64 -7.36 31.08 2.36
CA GLU A 64 -8.56 31.06 1.53
C GLU A 64 -9.67 30.22 2.19
N ALA A 65 -9.33 29.04 2.73
CA ALA A 65 -10.27 28.20 3.50
C ALA A 65 -10.85 28.95 4.72
N TRP A 66 -10.01 29.74 5.43
CA TRP A 66 -10.47 30.55 6.55
C TRP A 66 -11.39 31.67 6.12
N GLN A 67 -11.10 32.33 4.99
CA GLN A 67 -11.93 33.40 4.44
C GLN A 67 -13.30 32.89 3.95
N ALA A 68 -13.38 31.66 3.46
CA ALA A 68 -14.63 31.02 3.05
C ALA A 68 -15.61 30.84 4.23
N GLY A 69 -15.12 30.81 5.47
CA GLY A 69 -15.95 30.73 6.67
C GLY A 69 -16.96 29.58 6.67
N PRO A 70 -18.26 29.81 6.98
CA PRO A 70 -19.27 28.75 6.98
C PRO A 70 -19.51 28.10 5.61
N ALA A 71 -19.25 28.82 4.51
CA ALA A 71 -19.40 28.28 3.14
C ALA A 71 -18.42 27.13 2.86
N PHE A 72 -17.31 27.06 3.59
CA PHE A 72 -16.33 25.96 3.49
C PHE A 72 -16.94 24.57 3.71
N PHE A 73 -17.88 24.43 4.64
CA PHE A 73 -18.59 23.16 4.84
C PHE A 73 -19.44 22.77 3.63
N GLY A 74 -20.03 23.76 2.95
CA GLY A 74 -20.72 23.53 1.68
C GLY A 74 -19.79 23.02 0.59
N LEU A 75 -18.58 23.58 0.47
CA LEU A 75 -17.55 23.13 -0.45
C LEU A 75 -17.15 21.67 -0.19
N ILE A 76 -16.96 21.25 1.04
CA ILE A 76 -16.67 19.85 1.36
C ILE A 76 -17.76 18.93 0.82
N LEU A 77 -19.04 19.31 0.98
CA LEU A 77 -20.16 18.51 0.52
C LEU A 77 -20.21 18.39 -1.02
N THR A 78 -19.76 19.39 -1.77
CA THR A 78 -19.70 19.34 -3.24
C THR A 78 -18.75 18.29 -3.77
N PHE A 79 -17.69 17.94 -3.00
CA PHE A 79 -16.70 16.91 -3.38
C PHE A 79 -17.04 15.50 -2.89
N VAL A 80 -18.10 15.33 -2.09
CA VAL A 80 -18.53 13.99 -1.61
C VAL A 80 -18.79 13.01 -2.75
N PRO A 81 -19.47 13.37 -3.85
CA PRO A 81 -19.66 12.44 -4.98
C PRO A 81 -18.34 11.92 -5.57
N ALA A 82 -17.36 12.81 -5.77
CA ALA A 82 -16.04 12.42 -6.26
C ALA A 82 -15.28 11.51 -5.26
N MET A 83 -15.45 11.74 -3.96
CA MET A 83 -14.90 10.86 -2.94
C MET A 83 -15.59 9.48 -2.97
N LEU A 84 -16.90 9.42 -3.12
CA LEU A 84 -17.63 8.16 -3.26
C LEU A 84 -17.20 7.38 -4.51
N GLU A 85 -16.91 8.06 -5.62
CA GLU A 85 -16.34 7.43 -6.82
C GLU A 85 -14.97 6.78 -6.50
N THR A 86 -14.09 7.50 -5.80
CA THR A 86 -12.79 6.96 -5.37
C THR A 86 -12.95 5.73 -4.46
N LEU A 87 -13.88 5.77 -3.52
CA LEU A 87 -14.20 4.64 -2.64
C LEU A 87 -14.74 3.45 -3.43
N ASN A 88 -15.58 3.69 -4.43
CA ASN A 88 -16.11 2.66 -5.30
C ASN A 88 -14.99 1.99 -6.12
N ILE A 89 -14.08 2.77 -6.71
CA ILE A 89 -12.90 2.24 -7.41
C ILE A 89 -12.10 1.32 -6.48
N ALA A 90 -11.79 1.77 -5.27
CA ALA A 90 -11.03 1.00 -4.29
C ALA A 90 -11.76 -0.26 -3.84
N ALA A 91 -13.06 -0.18 -3.57
CA ALA A 91 -13.88 -1.30 -3.11
C ALA A 91 -13.99 -2.39 -4.20
N VAL A 92 -14.36 -2.00 -5.42
CA VAL A 92 -14.49 -2.95 -6.55
C VAL A 92 -13.14 -3.61 -6.86
N ALA A 93 -12.05 -2.82 -6.92
CA ALA A 93 -10.71 -3.34 -7.16
C ALA A 93 -10.27 -4.31 -6.05
N THR A 94 -10.58 -4.01 -4.79
CA THR A 94 -10.24 -4.88 -3.65
C THR A 94 -11.06 -6.18 -3.67
N LEU A 95 -12.35 -6.09 -3.98
CA LEU A 95 -13.21 -7.27 -4.09
C LEU A 95 -12.76 -8.20 -5.22
N LEU A 96 -12.53 -7.66 -6.42
CA LEU A 96 -12.06 -8.44 -7.57
C LEU A 96 -10.66 -9.02 -7.32
N GLY A 97 -9.72 -8.18 -6.86
CA GLY A 97 -8.36 -8.61 -6.54
C GLY A 97 -8.32 -9.62 -5.41
N GLY A 98 -9.14 -9.44 -4.37
CA GLY A 98 -9.27 -10.37 -3.25
C GLY A 98 -9.85 -11.73 -3.66
N ALA A 99 -10.88 -11.74 -4.50
CA ALA A 99 -11.44 -12.98 -5.06
C ALA A 99 -10.39 -13.75 -5.88
N MET A 100 -9.66 -13.05 -6.76
CA MET A 100 -8.55 -13.63 -7.53
C MET A 100 -7.43 -14.12 -6.60
N ALA A 101 -7.12 -13.38 -5.54
CA ALA A 101 -6.10 -13.74 -4.56
C ALA A 101 -6.41 -15.07 -3.85
N VAL A 102 -7.67 -15.32 -3.49
CA VAL A 102 -8.08 -16.61 -2.89
C VAL A 102 -7.79 -17.77 -3.85
N VAL A 103 -8.15 -17.63 -5.14
CA VAL A 103 -7.88 -18.65 -6.14
C VAL A 103 -6.37 -18.89 -6.32
N LEU A 104 -5.60 -17.80 -6.45
CA LEU A 104 -4.14 -17.89 -6.59
C LEU A 104 -3.47 -18.50 -5.34
N ALA A 105 -3.95 -18.14 -4.15
CA ALA A 105 -3.45 -18.70 -2.90
C ALA A 105 -3.69 -20.21 -2.82
N MET A 106 -4.91 -20.67 -3.13
CA MET A 106 -5.23 -22.11 -3.13
C MET A 106 -4.40 -22.89 -4.16
N ALA A 107 -4.15 -22.29 -5.34
CA ALA A 107 -3.34 -22.90 -6.38
C ALA A 107 -1.82 -22.91 -6.07
N SER A 108 -1.36 -22.06 -5.14
CA SER A 108 0.07 -21.89 -4.80
C SER A 108 0.48 -22.48 -3.45
N THR A 109 -0.47 -23.00 -2.66
CA THR A 109 -0.24 -23.55 -1.32
C THR A 109 0.37 -24.96 -1.38
N ARG A 110 1.53 -25.16 -0.73
CA ARG A 110 2.24 -26.44 -0.73
C ARG A 110 1.60 -27.52 0.13
N ASN A 111 0.88 -27.12 1.17
CA ASN A 111 0.35 -28.04 2.19
C ASN A 111 -0.92 -28.79 1.78
N VAL A 112 -1.54 -28.43 0.67
CA VAL A 112 -2.86 -28.96 0.27
C VAL A 112 -2.81 -29.86 -0.95
N ASP A 113 -1.61 -30.19 -1.41
CA ASP A 113 -1.23 -31.30 -2.31
C ASP A 113 -2.03 -31.49 -3.61
N SER A 114 -2.39 -30.43 -4.34
CA SER A 114 -3.19 -30.64 -5.54
C SER A 114 -2.56 -30.15 -6.85
N TRP A 115 -1.58 -29.25 -6.80
CA TRP A 115 -1.11 -28.55 -8.01
C TRP A 115 0.41 -28.50 -8.14
N GLY A 116 1.14 -29.50 -7.63
CA GLY A 116 2.58 -29.57 -7.52
C GLY A 116 3.40 -28.78 -8.56
N PRO A 117 3.31 -29.13 -9.86
CA PRO A 117 4.09 -28.42 -10.89
C PRO A 117 3.62 -26.99 -11.16
N LEU A 118 2.37 -26.63 -10.85
CA LEU A 118 1.83 -25.28 -11.06
C LEU A 118 2.20 -24.31 -9.94
N ILE A 119 2.53 -24.80 -8.75
CA ILE A 119 2.87 -23.96 -7.60
C ILE A 119 3.96 -22.92 -7.93
N PRO A 120 5.12 -23.27 -8.48
CA PRO A 120 6.16 -22.29 -8.79
C PRO A 120 5.70 -21.29 -9.86
N VAL A 121 4.89 -21.70 -10.82
CA VAL A 121 4.37 -20.81 -11.86
C VAL A 121 3.41 -19.77 -11.26
N VAL A 122 2.44 -20.22 -10.48
CA VAL A 122 1.47 -19.30 -9.82
C VAL A 122 2.18 -18.34 -8.88
N ARG A 123 3.17 -18.82 -8.10
CA ARG A 123 3.99 -17.94 -7.24
C ARG A 123 4.74 -16.90 -8.05
N ARG A 124 5.30 -17.28 -9.20
CA ARG A 124 6.00 -16.32 -10.06
C ARG A 124 5.04 -15.28 -10.66
N ILE A 125 3.83 -15.68 -11.04
CA ILE A 125 2.80 -14.74 -11.49
C ILE A 125 2.47 -13.74 -10.37
N MET A 126 2.25 -14.19 -9.14
CA MET A 126 2.00 -13.31 -8.00
C MET A 126 3.19 -12.38 -7.71
N ASP A 127 4.43 -12.86 -7.83
CA ASP A 127 5.62 -12.04 -7.63
C ASP A 127 5.74 -10.96 -8.71
N ILE A 128 5.43 -11.27 -9.98
CA ILE A 128 5.44 -10.32 -11.09
C ILE A 128 4.34 -9.25 -10.90
N THR A 129 3.09 -9.67 -10.64
CA THR A 129 1.96 -8.74 -10.55
C THR A 129 2.11 -7.73 -9.40
N ARG A 130 2.74 -8.11 -8.28
CA ARG A 130 3.01 -7.20 -7.16
C ARG A 130 4.30 -6.39 -7.30
N ALA A 131 5.22 -6.80 -8.21
CA ALA A 131 6.47 -6.08 -8.43
C ALA A 131 6.26 -4.82 -9.30
N PHE A 132 5.25 -4.83 -10.17
CA PHE A 132 4.90 -3.65 -10.95
C PHE A 132 4.07 -2.67 -10.12
N PRO A 133 4.48 -1.39 -10.06
CA PRO A 133 3.66 -0.35 -9.44
C PRO A 133 2.30 -0.23 -10.15
N GLU A 134 1.22 -0.24 -9.37
CA GLU A 134 -0.14 -0.11 -9.90
C GLU A 134 -0.35 1.16 -10.71
N LEU A 135 0.36 2.24 -10.37
CA LEU A 135 0.33 3.51 -11.11
C LEU A 135 0.78 3.34 -12.56
N ILE A 136 1.85 2.57 -12.80
CA ILE A 136 2.37 2.34 -14.17
C ILE A 136 1.37 1.52 -14.98
N ILE A 137 0.79 0.48 -14.37
CA ILE A 137 -0.26 -0.34 -15.02
C ILE A 137 -1.47 0.53 -15.37
N ALA A 138 -1.91 1.37 -14.43
CA ALA A 138 -3.05 2.26 -14.64
C ALA A 138 -2.79 3.28 -15.76
N LEU A 139 -1.61 3.92 -15.78
CA LEU A 139 -1.24 4.87 -16.84
C LEU A 139 -1.23 4.19 -18.22
N PHE A 140 -0.66 2.99 -18.34
CA PHE A 140 -0.70 2.22 -19.57
C PHE A 140 -2.13 1.90 -20.01
N LEU A 141 -2.97 1.45 -19.09
CA LEU A 141 -4.36 1.13 -19.38
C LEU A 141 -5.18 2.38 -19.72
N ILE A 142 -4.94 3.53 -19.07
CA ILE A 142 -5.57 4.81 -19.42
C ILE A 142 -5.20 5.23 -20.84
N PHE A 143 -3.94 5.03 -21.22
CA PHE A 143 -3.48 5.32 -22.58
C PHE A 143 -4.18 4.44 -23.64
N VAL A 144 -4.42 3.16 -23.35
CA VAL A 144 -5.03 2.20 -24.28
C VAL A 144 -6.58 2.28 -24.28
N LEU A 145 -7.19 2.40 -23.10
CA LEU A 145 -8.66 2.30 -22.91
C LEU A 145 -9.34 3.66 -22.77
N GLY A 146 -8.56 4.75 -22.65
CA GLY A 146 -9.06 6.08 -22.37
C GLY A 146 -9.18 6.40 -20.87
N SER A 147 -9.36 7.70 -20.58
CA SER A 147 -9.48 8.20 -19.19
C SER A 147 -10.84 7.80 -18.62
N SER A 148 -10.85 6.91 -17.66
CA SER A 148 -12.04 6.44 -16.94
C SER A 148 -11.65 5.71 -15.64
N PRO A 149 -12.59 5.40 -14.73
CA PRO A 149 -12.32 4.60 -13.54
C PRO A 149 -11.89 3.16 -13.81
N VAL A 150 -12.29 2.58 -14.94
CA VAL A 150 -12.07 1.17 -15.26
C VAL A 150 -10.58 0.77 -15.32
N PRO A 151 -9.69 1.51 -16.01
CA PRO A 151 -8.25 1.26 -15.99
C PRO A 151 -7.66 1.19 -14.58
N ALA A 152 -8.05 2.11 -13.70
CA ALA A 152 -7.58 2.12 -12.31
C ALA A 152 -8.10 0.90 -11.54
N MET A 153 -9.38 0.54 -11.68
CA MET A 153 -9.95 -0.65 -11.05
C MET A 153 -9.18 -1.92 -11.46
N ILE A 154 -8.87 -2.07 -12.75
CA ILE A 154 -8.11 -3.23 -13.27
C ILE A 154 -6.70 -3.23 -12.69
N ALA A 155 -5.98 -2.11 -12.74
CA ALA A 155 -4.60 -2.01 -12.27
C ALA A 155 -4.48 -2.36 -10.78
N VAL A 156 -5.34 -1.77 -9.96
CA VAL A 156 -5.38 -2.01 -8.51
C VAL A 156 -5.83 -3.45 -8.21
N ALA A 157 -6.79 -4.01 -8.97
CA ALA A 157 -7.24 -5.39 -8.78
C ALA A 157 -6.13 -6.40 -9.07
N VAL A 158 -5.41 -6.24 -10.19
CA VAL A 158 -4.29 -7.12 -10.57
C VAL A 158 -3.16 -7.07 -9.54
N HIS A 159 -2.76 -5.87 -9.11
CA HIS A 159 -1.76 -5.70 -8.07
C HIS A 159 -2.21 -6.30 -6.73
N THR A 160 -3.47 -6.09 -6.36
CA THR A 160 -4.09 -6.64 -5.14
C THR A 160 -4.13 -8.16 -5.18
N ALA A 161 -4.47 -8.77 -6.32
CA ALA A 161 -4.49 -10.21 -6.49
C ALA A 161 -3.12 -10.85 -6.22
N GLY A 162 -2.04 -10.25 -6.73
CA GLY A 162 -0.68 -10.71 -6.46
C GLY A 162 -0.27 -10.53 -4.99
N ALA A 163 -0.55 -9.36 -4.42
CA ALA A 163 -0.15 -9.03 -3.06
C ALA A 163 -0.91 -9.87 -2.00
N LEU A 164 -2.24 -9.93 -2.09
CA LEU A 164 -3.06 -10.74 -1.19
C LEU A 164 -2.87 -12.24 -1.44
N GLY A 165 -2.75 -12.67 -2.70
CA GLY A 165 -2.53 -14.07 -3.05
C GLY A 165 -1.28 -14.63 -2.39
N LYS A 166 -0.20 -13.85 -2.38
CA LYS A 166 1.05 -14.22 -1.68
C LYS A 166 0.84 -14.32 -0.17
N LEU A 167 0.24 -13.30 0.47
CA LEU A 167 -0.05 -13.32 1.90
C LEU A 167 -0.95 -14.49 2.29
N PHE A 168 -2.01 -14.72 1.53
CA PHE A 168 -2.94 -15.82 1.77
C PHE A 168 -2.26 -17.19 1.63
N SER A 169 -1.37 -17.35 0.63
CA SER A 169 -0.62 -18.61 0.49
C SER A 169 0.32 -18.87 1.68
N GLU A 170 0.93 -17.83 2.23
CA GLU A 170 1.77 -17.92 3.43
C GLU A 170 0.95 -18.27 4.68
N VAL A 171 -0.25 -17.68 4.83
CA VAL A 171 -1.18 -18.05 5.91
C VAL A 171 -1.58 -19.53 5.79
N ASN A 172 -1.91 -20.01 4.58
CA ASN A 172 -2.26 -21.40 4.34
C ASN A 172 -1.12 -22.37 4.69
N GLU A 173 0.11 -21.98 4.50
CA GLU A 173 1.28 -22.82 4.81
C GLU A 173 1.56 -22.93 6.32
N ASN A 174 1.04 -22.00 7.12
CA ASN A 174 1.27 -21.92 8.56
C ASN A 174 0.13 -22.49 9.43
N ILE A 175 -0.86 -23.16 8.84
CA ILE A 175 -1.98 -23.76 9.56
C ILE A 175 -1.61 -25.10 10.22
N ASP A 176 -2.40 -25.54 11.20
CA ASP A 176 -2.30 -26.89 11.74
C ASP A 176 -2.73 -27.93 10.67
N ARG A 177 -1.86 -28.91 10.43
CA ARG A 177 -2.07 -29.98 9.43
C ARG A 177 -2.96 -31.11 9.93
N LYS A 178 -3.10 -31.30 11.25
CA LYS A 178 -3.87 -32.40 11.82
C LYS A 178 -5.31 -32.50 11.30
N PRO A 179 -6.07 -31.39 11.17
CA PRO A 179 -7.39 -31.46 10.56
C PRO A 179 -7.39 -31.90 9.10
N ILE A 180 -6.35 -31.50 8.33
CA ILE A 180 -6.20 -31.91 6.92
C ILE A 180 -5.90 -33.40 6.82
N GLU A 181 -4.98 -33.91 7.65
CA GLU A 181 -4.60 -35.32 7.72
C GLU A 181 -5.77 -36.20 8.15
N GLY A 182 -6.52 -35.76 9.19
CA GLY A 182 -7.70 -36.47 9.64
C GLY A 182 -8.78 -36.59 8.58
N LEU A 183 -9.10 -35.51 7.87
CA LEU A 183 -10.03 -35.54 6.75
C LEU A 183 -9.51 -36.39 5.57
N SER A 184 -8.21 -36.36 5.31
CA SER A 184 -7.60 -37.20 4.26
C SER A 184 -7.72 -38.69 4.60
N ALA A 185 -7.52 -39.09 5.86
CA ALA A 185 -7.68 -40.45 6.33
C ALA A 185 -9.14 -40.96 6.18
N CYS A 186 -10.11 -40.06 6.25
CA CYS A 186 -11.53 -40.37 6.01
C CYS A 186 -11.91 -40.36 4.51
N GLY A 187 -10.96 -40.17 3.60
CA GLY A 187 -11.22 -40.14 2.16
C GLY A 187 -11.83 -38.83 1.66
N ALA A 188 -11.72 -37.73 2.41
CA ALA A 188 -12.27 -36.43 2.00
C ALA A 188 -11.60 -35.90 0.74
N SER A 189 -12.42 -35.40 -0.20
CA SER A 189 -11.94 -34.74 -1.41
C SER A 189 -11.18 -33.46 -1.10
N TRP A 190 -10.38 -32.96 -2.09
CA TRP A 190 -9.64 -31.72 -1.96
C TRP A 190 -10.52 -30.55 -1.51
N LEU A 191 -11.70 -30.40 -2.13
CA LEU A 191 -12.64 -29.31 -1.82
C LEU A 191 -13.18 -29.41 -0.36
N GLN A 192 -13.41 -30.63 0.11
CA GLN A 192 -13.85 -30.86 1.50
C GLN A 192 -12.74 -30.52 2.49
N ARG A 193 -11.47 -30.86 2.20
CA ARG A 193 -10.32 -30.47 3.02
C ARG A 193 -10.15 -28.95 3.08
N ILE A 194 -10.28 -28.25 1.95
CA ILE A 194 -10.27 -26.77 1.92
C ILE A 194 -11.39 -26.22 2.77
N ARG A 195 -12.62 -26.67 2.56
CA ARG A 195 -13.81 -26.10 3.24
C ARG A 195 -13.79 -26.31 4.74
N TYR A 196 -13.41 -27.51 5.20
CA TYR A 196 -13.59 -27.91 6.60
C TYR A 196 -12.31 -27.91 7.43
N ALA A 197 -11.12 -28.02 6.81
CA ALA A 197 -9.86 -27.96 7.54
C ALA A 197 -9.11 -26.63 7.36
N VAL A 198 -9.02 -26.10 6.11
CA VAL A 198 -8.22 -24.92 5.83
C VAL A 198 -8.98 -23.64 6.11
N MET A 199 -10.15 -23.44 5.46
CA MET A 199 -10.91 -22.18 5.54
C MET A 199 -11.27 -21.74 6.96
N PRO A 200 -11.69 -22.60 7.88
CA PRO A 200 -11.98 -22.16 9.25
C PRO A 200 -10.76 -21.57 9.97
N GLN A 201 -9.56 -22.07 9.67
CA GLN A 201 -8.32 -21.59 10.27
C GLN A 201 -7.82 -20.27 9.66
N VAL A 202 -7.99 -20.08 8.34
CA VAL A 202 -7.40 -18.94 7.63
C VAL A 202 -8.35 -17.77 7.41
N ALA A 203 -9.67 -17.98 7.45
CA ALA A 203 -10.64 -16.94 7.14
C ALA A 203 -10.51 -15.66 7.98
N PRO A 204 -10.23 -15.70 9.29
CA PRO A 204 -9.99 -14.48 10.07
C PRO A 204 -8.79 -13.68 9.57
N ASN A 205 -7.70 -14.36 9.21
CA ASN A 205 -6.50 -13.73 8.68
C ASN A 205 -6.73 -13.16 7.26
N TYR A 206 -7.45 -13.90 6.41
CA TYR A 206 -7.82 -13.45 5.08
C TYR A 206 -8.63 -12.16 5.14
N LEU A 207 -9.63 -12.12 6.01
CA LEU A 207 -10.47 -10.93 6.16
C LEU A 207 -9.67 -9.76 6.74
N SER A 208 -8.76 -10.03 7.68
CA SER A 208 -7.86 -9.02 8.23
C SER A 208 -6.96 -8.39 7.15
N TYR A 209 -6.31 -9.20 6.32
CA TYR A 209 -5.48 -8.70 5.22
C TYR A 209 -6.29 -8.03 4.11
N PHE A 210 -7.51 -8.52 3.86
CA PHE A 210 -8.43 -7.88 2.91
C PHE A 210 -8.82 -6.47 3.35
N LEU A 211 -9.15 -6.27 4.62
CA LEU A 211 -9.45 -4.94 5.18
C LEU A 211 -8.24 -4.01 5.12
N LEU A 212 -7.05 -4.51 5.47
CA LEU A 212 -5.80 -3.75 5.33
C LEU A 212 -5.56 -3.33 3.87
N ARG A 213 -5.84 -4.23 2.93
CA ARG A 213 -5.65 -3.94 1.51
C ARG A 213 -6.66 -2.92 0.98
N LEU A 214 -7.91 -2.98 1.45
CA LEU A 214 -8.92 -1.97 1.14
C LEU A 214 -8.45 -0.56 1.53
N GLU A 215 -7.91 -0.40 2.72
CA GLU A 215 -7.35 0.85 3.22
C GLU A 215 -6.22 1.38 2.33
N ILE A 216 -5.28 0.49 1.92
CA ILE A 216 -4.19 0.84 1.01
C ILE A 216 -4.76 1.24 -0.36
N ASN A 217 -5.73 0.50 -0.88
CA ASN A 217 -6.32 0.74 -2.19
C ASN A 217 -7.13 2.04 -2.26
N VAL A 218 -7.73 2.51 -1.16
CA VAL A 218 -8.38 3.84 -1.11
C VAL A 218 -7.35 4.95 -1.37
N ARG A 219 -6.20 4.90 -0.72
CA ARG A 219 -5.11 5.87 -0.95
C ARG A 219 -4.56 5.77 -2.37
N ALA A 220 -4.35 4.55 -2.86
CA ALA A 220 -3.89 4.32 -4.24
C ALA A 220 -4.89 4.87 -5.27
N SER A 221 -6.20 4.64 -5.08
CA SER A 221 -7.24 5.14 -5.98
C SER A 221 -7.31 6.67 -6.02
N ALA A 222 -7.09 7.35 -4.89
CA ALA A 222 -7.00 8.81 -4.87
C ALA A 222 -5.81 9.32 -5.70
N ILE A 223 -4.64 8.66 -5.61
CA ILE A 223 -3.46 9.01 -6.43
C ILE A 223 -3.71 8.72 -7.92
N LEU A 224 -4.35 7.59 -8.24
CA LEU A 224 -4.71 7.23 -9.62
C LEU A 224 -5.71 8.22 -10.22
N GLY A 225 -6.63 8.75 -9.41
CA GLY A 225 -7.52 9.83 -9.82
C GLY A 225 -6.77 11.06 -10.33
N PHE A 226 -5.67 11.45 -9.67
CA PHE A 226 -4.83 12.59 -10.08
C PHE A 226 -4.22 12.41 -11.47
N VAL A 227 -4.00 11.19 -11.93
CA VAL A 227 -3.48 10.90 -13.27
C VAL A 227 -4.58 10.60 -14.32
N GLY A 228 -5.84 10.79 -13.97
CA GLY A 228 -6.96 10.73 -14.93
C GLY A 228 -7.90 9.54 -14.77
N ALA A 229 -7.86 8.86 -13.63
CA ALA A 229 -8.78 7.75 -13.33
C ALA A 229 -10.13 8.18 -12.73
N GLY A 230 -10.40 9.49 -12.62
CA GLY A 230 -11.64 10.00 -12.01
C GLY A 230 -11.55 10.20 -10.50
N GLY A 231 -12.67 10.47 -9.87
CA GLY A 231 -12.78 10.60 -8.41
C GLY A 231 -12.12 11.84 -7.82
N ILE A 232 -11.88 11.79 -6.50
CA ILE A 232 -11.35 12.94 -5.73
C ILE A 232 -9.98 13.41 -6.20
N GLY A 233 -9.13 12.49 -6.71
CA GLY A 233 -7.81 12.84 -7.22
C GLY A 233 -7.88 13.69 -8.50
N GLN A 234 -8.88 13.51 -9.34
CA GLN A 234 -9.09 14.35 -10.52
C GLN A 234 -9.53 15.77 -10.12
N GLU A 235 -10.40 15.90 -9.11
CA GLU A 235 -10.77 17.19 -8.56
C GLU A 235 -9.56 17.90 -7.94
N LEU A 236 -8.75 17.17 -7.17
CA LEU A 236 -7.50 17.72 -6.62
C LEU A 236 -6.58 18.24 -7.72
N ARG A 237 -6.41 17.50 -8.83
CA ARG A 237 -5.60 17.94 -9.97
C ARG A 237 -6.13 19.23 -10.59
N ARG A 238 -7.44 19.42 -10.59
CA ARG A 238 -8.11 20.60 -11.15
C ARG A 238 -7.88 21.85 -10.30
N THR A 239 -7.87 21.68 -8.96
CA THR A 239 -7.82 22.80 -8.01
C THR A 239 -6.40 23.17 -7.56
N ILE A 240 -5.44 22.23 -7.66
CA ILE A 240 -4.07 22.47 -7.18
C ILE A 240 -3.28 23.36 -8.15
N GLY A 241 -2.95 24.57 -7.71
CA GLY A 241 -2.13 25.50 -8.48
C GLY A 241 -1.96 26.83 -7.77
N TRP A 242 -0.78 27.45 -7.91
CA TRP A 242 -0.46 28.72 -7.28
C TRP A 242 -1.28 29.86 -7.91
N GLY A 243 -1.88 30.71 -7.04
CA GLY A 243 -2.56 31.91 -7.51
C GLY A 243 -3.79 31.68 -8.37
N GLN A 244 -4.38 30.46 -8.32
CA GLN A 244 -5.60 30.14 -9.07
C GLN A 244 -6.88 30.56 -8.30
N GLY A 245 -6.75 31.00 -7.03
CA GLY A 245 -7.91 31.36 -6.19
C GLY A 245 -8.83 30.18 -5.88
N ALA A 246 -8.29 28.95 -5.88
CA ALA A 246 -9.00 27.71 -5.58
C ALA A 246 -8.40 26.99 -4.35
N GLY A 247 -7.76 27.75 -3.45
CA GLY A 247 -7.16 27.21 -2.24
C GLY A 247 -8.18 26.67 -1.26
N ASP A 248 -9.34 27.28 -1.17
CA ASP A 248 -10.48 26.81 -0.37
C ASP A 248 -11.03 25.47 -0.88
N GLU A 249 -11.18 25.28 -2.21
CA GLU A 249 -11.56 24.01 -2.83
C GLU A 249 -10.48 22.95 -2.56
N THR A 250 -9.20 23.29 -2.73
CA THR A 250 -8.07 22.40 -2.45
C THR A 250 -8.05 21.98 -0.99
N ALA A 251 -8.27 22.93 -0.05
CA ALA A 251 -8.40 22.63 1.38
C ALA A 251 -9.56 21.69 1.68
N ALA A 252 -10.73 21.93 1.07
CA ALA A 252 -11.92 21.10 1.24
C ALA A 252 -11.67 19.65 0.79
N ILE A 253 -10.99 19.47 -0.34
CA ILE A 253 -10.61 18.15 -0.86
C ILE A 253 -9.64 17.46 0.11
N PHE A 254 -8.60 18.15 0.61
CA PHE A 254 -7.66 17.59 1.57
C PHE A 254 -8.33 17.17 2.87
N VAL A 255 -9.21 18.02 3.43
CA VAL A 255 -9.95 17.71 4.66
C VAL A 255 -10.85 16.50 4.45
N LEU A 256 -11.62 16.46 3.35
CA LEU A 256 -12.51 15.35 3.03
C LEU A 256 -11.72 14.04 2.87
N LEU A 257 -10.61 14.08 2.13
CA LEU A 257 -9.74 12.92 1.90
C LEU A 257 -9.13 12.42 3.21
N PHE A 258 -8.58 13.32 4.02
CA PHE A 258 -8.00 12.99 5.32
C PHE A 258 -9.04 12.37 6.27
N CYS A 259 -10.21 13.00 6.42
CA CYS A 259 -11.28 12.48 7.29
C CYS A 259 -11.77 11.10 6.81
N THR A 260 -11.91 10.92 5.50
CA THR A 260 -12.36 9.63 4.93
C THR A 260 -11.33 8.53 5.16
N ILE A 261 -10.03 8.79 4.93
CA ILE A 261 -8.95 7.82 5.19
C ILE A 261 -8.92 7.47 6.68
N MET A 262 -8.98 8.45 7.57
CA MET A 262 -9.00 8.24 9.02
C MET A 262 -10.21 7.38 9.45
N MET A 263 -11.38 7.65 8.90
CA MET A 263 -12.60 6.88 9.19
C MET A 263 -12.45 5.43 8.75
N ILE A 264 -11.95 5.18 7.53
CA ILE A 264 -11.74 3.83 7.00
C ILE A 264 -10.70 3.09 7.83
N ASP A 265 -9.60 3.74 8.21
CA ASP A 265 -8.54 3.16 9.05
C ASP A 265 -9.07 2.75 10.43
N GLN A 266 -9.85 3.62 11.08
CA GLN A 266 -10.47 3.33 12.36
C GLN A 266 -11.46 2.15 12.29
N VAL A 267 -12.34 2.14 11.29
CA VAL A 267 -13.32 1.07 11.07
C VAL A 267 -12.60 -0.25 10.77
N SER A 268 -11.62 -0.23 9.86
CA SER A 268 -10.81 -1.41 9.52
C SER A 268 -10.06 -1.96 10.72
N SER A 269 -9.44 -1.09 11.51
CA SER A 269 -8.69 -1.47 12.72
C SER A 269 -9.59 -2.11 13.78
N TYR A 270 -10.77 -1.51 14.02
CA TYR A 270 -11.76 -2.06 14.92
C TYR A 270 -12.26 -3.45 14.49
N LEU A 271 -12.56 -3.63 13.20
CA LEU A 271 -13.01 -4.91 12.65
C LEU A 271 -11.91 -5.97 12.74
N ARG A 272 -10.66 -5.62 12.39
CA ARG A 272 -9.50 -6.53 12.54
C ARG A 272 -9.29 -6.96 13.98
N GLY A 273 -9.41 -6.04 14.94
CA GLY A 273 -9.29 -6.34 16.37
C GLY A 273 -10.30 -7.38 16.85
N LYS A 274 -11.54 -7.29 16.37
CA LYS A 274 -12.58 -8.29 16.67
C LYS A 274 -12.31 -9.66 16.02
N LEU A 275 -11.83 -9.68 14.78
CA LEU A 275 -11.58 -10.92 14.03
C LEU A 275 -10.42 -11.72 14.62
N VAL A 276 -9.32 -11.04 14.97
CA VAL A 276 -8.11 -11.70 15.51
C VAL A 276 -8.24 -11.98 17.01
N GLY A 277 -8.96 -11.13 17.76
CA GLY A 277 -9.18 -11.31 19.20
C GLY A 277 -10.07 -12.51 19.54
N SER A 278 -11.04 -12.85 18.70
CA SER A 278 -11.90 -14.02 18.88
C SER A 278 -11.19 -15.37 18.64
N GLY A 279 -10.08 -15.37 17.91
CA GLY A 279 -9.28 -16.58 17.63
C GLY A 279 -8.34 -17.02 18.76
N ARG A 280 -8.16 -16.21 19.82
CA ARG A 280 -7.29 -16.53 20.98
C ARG A 280 -8.05 -17.10 22.18
N ALA A 281 -9.35 -17.29 22.08
CA ALA A 281 -10.20 -17.74 23.19
C ALA A 281 -10.61 -19.23 23.12
N HIS A 282 -9.86 -20.07 22.35
CA HIS A 282 -10.08 -21.52 22.33
C HIS A 282 -8.76 -22.28 22.38
#